data_20740c1b83b3a3474c3d0672364e2093
#
_entry.id   20740c1b83b3a3474c3d0672364e2093
#
_cell.length_a   1.000
_cell.length_b   1.000
_cell.length_c   1.000
_cell.angle_alpha   90.00
_cell.angle_beta   90.00
_cell.angle_gamma   90.00
#
_symmetry.space_group_name_H-M   'P 1'
#
loop_
_entity.id
_entity.type
_entity.pdbx_description
1 polymer ?
#
loop_
_entity_poly.entity_id
_entity_poly.type
_entity_poly.pdbx_seq_one_letter_code
_entity_poly.pdbx_strand_id
1 'polypeptide(L)'
;MKKIAILANHSGGLYDFRKDLISELKKHANVTVAVPHNDRWEELQKLVDEVIELPVDRRGMNPIHDSKLFRQYRAMLKEVKPDLVLTYTIKPNIYGGLACRMAHIPYAVNITGLGSAIENGGWLKKFVLALYKPALQGARGVFFENAGNRDTLAATGVVPKGRDVVLSGAGVNLEDYPYQPYSQEGPVR
;
A
#
# COMPACT_ATOMS: atom_id res chain seq x y z
N MET A 1 19.63 2.22 -14.17
CA MET A 1 18.37 2.89 -13.88
C MET A 1 17.93 2.50 -12.47
N LYS A 2 17.30 3.38 -11.70
CA LYS A 2 16.80 3.05 -10.37
C LYS A 2 15.70 1.99 -10.45
N LYS A 3 15.53 1.20 -9.38
CA LYS A 3 14.49 0.18 -9.27
C LYS A 3 13.52 0.54 -8.15
N ILE A 4 12.23 0.56 -8.43
CA ILE A 4 11.18 0.78 -7.45
C ILE A 4 10.31 -0.47 -7.38
N ALA A 5 10.08 -1.00 -6.19
CA ALA A 5 9.10 -2.06 -5.97
C ALA A 5 7.85 -1.50 -5.30
N ILE A 6 6.68 -1.95 -5.72
CA ILE A 6 5.39 -1.58 -5.15
C ILE A 6 4.72 -2.83 -4.59
N LEU A 7 4.36 -2.80 -3.30
CA LEU A 7 3.70 -3.90 -2.62
C LEU A 7 2.26 -3.51 -2.29
N ALA A 8 1.29 -4.27 -2.77
CA ALA A 8 -0.12 -4.04 -2.48
C ALA A 8 -0.88 -5.36 -2.27
N ASN A 9 -2.12 -5.29 -1.81
CA ASN A 9 -2.93 -6.48 -1.54
C ASN A 9 -4.02 -6.73 -2.58
N HIS A 10 -4.03 -5.98 -3.68
CA HIS A 10 -5.02 -6.13 -4.75
C HIS A 10 -4.54 -5.46 -6.05
N SER A 11 -4.49 -6.20 -7.16
CA SER A 11 -4.02 -5.68 -8.45
C SER A 11 -4.97 -4.61 -9.02
N GLY A 12 -6.28 -4.86 -9.02
CA GLY A 12 -7.28 -3.90 -9.48
C GLY A 12 -7.25 -2.59 -8.70
N GLY A 13 -7.26 -2.66 -7.37
CA GLY A 13 -7.18 -1.45 -6.55
C GLY A 13 -5.88 -0.68 -6.75
N LEU A 14 -4.75 -1.37 -6.97
CA LEU A 14 -3.50 -0.70 -7.30
C LEU A 14 -3.58 -0.01 -8.66
N TYR A 15 -4.09 -0.69 -9.68
CA TYR A 15 -4.24 -0.12 -11.01
C TYR A 15 -5.17 1.10 -10.99
N ASP A 16 -6.40 0.93 -10.51
CA ASP A 16 -7.44 1.96 -10.57
C ASP A 16 -7.03 3.27 -9.83
N PHE A 17 -6.29 3.15 -8.72
CA PHE A 17 -5.93 4.32 -7.90
C PHE A 17 -4.47 4.78 -8.06
N ARG A 18 -3.61 4.04 -8.76
CA ARG A 18 -2.17 4.37 -8.82
C ARG A 18 -1.56 4.27 -10.22
N LYS A 19 -2.35 4.00 -11.26
CA LYS A 19 -1.85 3.89 -12.65
C LYS A 19 -1.09 5.15 -13.09
N ASP A 20 -1.59 6.34 -12.76
CA ASP A 20 -0.94 7.59 -13.14
C ASP A 20 0.39 7.80 -12.39
N LEU A 21 0.41 7.51 -11.08
CA LEU A 21 1.65 7.51 -10.29
C LEU A 21 2.66 6.49 -10.85
N ILE A 22 2.22 5.29 -11.16
CA ILE A 22 3.08 4.23 -11.72
C ILE A 22 3.63 4.66 -13.08
N SER A 23 2.79 5.23 -13.95
CA SER A 23 3.20 5.76 -15.26
C SER A 23 4.26 6.85 -15.11
N GLU A 24 4.11 7.73 -14.13
CA GLU A 24 5.10 8.77 -13.86
C GLU A 24 6.41 8.20 -13.32
N LEU A 25 6.34 7.25 -12.37
CA LEU A 25 7.52 6.58 -11.82
C LEU A 25 8.33 5.85 -12.91
N LYS A 26 7.66 5.25 -13.89
CA LYS A 26 8.31 4.55 -15.01
C LYS A 26 9.16 5.46 -15.90
N LYS A 27 8.91 6.74 -15.94
CA LYS A 27 9.79 7.69 -16.66
C LYS A 27 11.17 7.81 -16.02
N HIS A 28 11.30 7.43 -14.74
CA HIS A 28 12.50 7.66 -13.94
C HIS A 28 13.14 6.37 -13.39
N ALA A 29 12.39 5.27 -13.34
CA ALA A 29 12.81 4.02 -12.74
C ALA A 29 12.17 2.79 -13.39
N ASN A 30 12.80 1.62 -13.24
CA ASN A 30 12.14 0.35 -13.49
C ASN A 30 11.18 0.05 -12.33
N VAL A 31 9.93 -0.26 -12.63
CA VAL A 31 8.88 -0.51 -11.64
C VAL A 31 8.50 -1.99 -11.63
N THR A 32 8.75 -2.66 -10.51
CA THR A 32 8.27 -4.03 -10.22
C THR A 32 7.10 -3.94 -9.25
N VAL A 33 6.01 -4.64 -9.52
CA VAL A 33 4.83 -4.69 -8.64
C VAL A 33 4.66 -6.09 -8.08
N ALA A 34 4.44 -6.22 -6.77
CA ALA A 34 4.12 -7.50 -6.12
C ALA A 34 2.72 -7.44 -5.51
N VAL A 35 1.79 -8.20 -6.10
CA VAL A 35 0.35 -8.20 -5.78
C VAL A 35 -0.26 -9.58 -6.00
N PRO A 36 -1.42 -9.89 -5.40
CA PRO A 36 -2.21 -11.05 -5.81
C PRO A 36 -2.76 -10.89 -7.22
N HIS A 37 -2.97 -12.01 -7.90
CA HIS A 37 -3.66 -12.05 -9.19
C HIS A 37 -5.18 -11.83 -8.96
N ASN A 38 -5.64 -10.63 -9.26
CA ASN A 38 -7.04 -10.22 -9.18
C ASN A 38 -7.42 -9.45 -10.45
N ASP A 39 -8.47 -8.62 -10.37
CA ASP A 39 -8.92 -7.74 -11.46
C ASP A 39 -7.78 -6.83 -11.96
N ARG A 40 -7.82 -6.41 -13.20
CA ARG A 40 -6.84 -5.51 -13.85
C ARG A 40 -5.40 -6.07 -13.89
N TRP A 41 -5.25 -7.39 -13.79
CA TRP A 41 -3.92 -8.02 -13.83
C TRP A 41 -3.18 -7.76 -15.15
N GLU A 42 -3.85 -7.99 -16.27
CA GLU A 42 -3.28 -7.80 -17.60
C GLU A 42 -2.96 -6.32 -17.90
N GLU A 43 -3.81 -5.40 -17.43
CA GLU A 43 -3.55 -3.96 -17.56
C GLU A 43 -2.34 -3.56 -16.71
N LEU A 44 -2.21 -4.11 -15.53
CA LEU A 44 -1.07 -3.86 -14.67
C LEU A 44 0.23 -4.42 -15.28
N GLN A 45 0.19 -5.61 -15.88
CA GLN A 45 1.34 -6.18 -16.60
C GLN A 45 1.80 -5.31 -17.77
N LYS A 46 0.88 -4.66 -18.48
CA LYS A 46 1.22 -3.73 -19.57
C LYS A 46 1.79 -2.41 -19.06
N LEU A 47 1.42 -2.02 -17.84
CA LEU A 47 1.80 -0.75 -17.25
C LEU A 47 3.20 -0.76 -16.65
N VAL A 48 3.65 -1.85 -16.03
CA VAL A 48 4.91 -1.95 -15.28
C VAL A 48 5.97 -2.78 -16.02
N ASP A 49 7.19 -2.80 -15.51
CA ASP A 49 8.27 -3.60 -16.10
C ASP A 49 8.18 -5.07 -15.68
N GLU A 50 7.66 -5.33 -14.48
CA GLU A 50 7.49 -6.68 -13.96
C GLU A 50 6.34 -6.74 -12.96
N VAL A 51 5.51 -7.78 -13.05
CA VAL A 51 4.51 -8.12 -12.03
C VAL A 51 4.87 -9.46 -11.42
N ILE A 52 5.01 -9.48 -10.10
CA ILE A 52 5.25 -10.69 -9.31
C ILE A 52 3.94 -11.06 -8.62
N GLU A 53 3.43 -12.23 -8.94
CA GLU A 53 2.26 -12.77 -8.23
C GLU A 53 2.64 -13.14 -6.80
N LEU A 54 2.00 -12.48 -5.85
CA LEU A 54 2.26 -12.69 -4.43
C LEU A 54 0.93 -12.72 -3.67
N PRO A 55 0.43 -13.92 -3.31
CA PRO A 55 -0.85 -14.06 -2.64
C PRO A 55 -0.88 -13.36 -1.28
N VAL A 56 -1.89 -12.52 -1.07
CA VAL A 56 -2.13 -11.81 0.20
C VAL A 56 -3.54 -12.11 0.67
N ASP A 57 -3.67 -12.73 1.85
CA ASP A 57 -4.96 -12.86 2.50
C ASP A 57 -5.40 -11.50 3.07
N ARG A 58 -6.36 -10.84 2.41
CA ARG A 58 -6.77 -9.46 2.73
C ARG A 58 -7.43 -9.30 4.10
N ARG A 59 -8.17 -10.31 4.56
CA ARG A 59 -9.04 -10.22 5.74
C ARG A 59 -8.65 -11.18 6.86
N GLY A 60 -7.94 -12.23 6.55
CA GLY A 60 -7.52 -13.24 7.53
C GLY A 60 -6.44 -12.72 8.48
N MET A 61 -6.45 -13.22 9.70
CA MET A 61 -5.43 -12.96 10.72
C MET A 61 -4.74 -14.28 11.10
N ASN A 62 -4.36 -15.05 10.09
CA ASN A 62 -3.68 -16.33 10.31
C ASN A 62 -2.16 -16.10 10.38
N PRO A 63 -1.52 -16.31 11.57
CA PRO A 63 -0.09 -16.09 11.75
C PRO A 63 0.79 -16.91 10.80
N ILE A 64 0.31 -18.08 10.38
CA ILE A 64 1.05 -18.94 9.42
C ILE A 64 1.07 -18.28 8.05
N HIS A 65 -0.08 -17.81 7.56
CA HIS A 65 -0.17 -17.09 6.28
C HIS A 65 0.63 -15.79 6.32
N ASP A 66 0.57 -15.06 7.40
CA ASP A 66 1.29 -13.81 7.58
C ASP A 66 2.82 -14.03 7.64
N SER A 67 3.26 -15.08 8.32
CA SER A 67 4.68 -15.50 8.33
C SER A 67 5.17 -15.95 6.94
N LYS A 68 4.30 -16.62 6.15
CA LYS A 68 4.60 -16.96 4.76
C LYS A 68 4.74 -15.71 3.90
N LEU A 69 3.78 -14.78 4.00
CA LEU A 69 3.81 -13.50 3.29
C LEU A 69 5.09 -12.71 3.59
N PHE A 70 5.46 -12.61 4.87
CA PHE A 70 6.70 -11.94 5.28
C PHE A 70 7.94 -12.58 4.64
N ARG A 71 8.03 -13.92 4.62
CA ARG A 71 9.15 -14.63 3.98
C ARG A 71 9.17 -14.42 2.47
N GLN A 72 8.00 -14.40 1.82
CA GLN A 72 7.88 -14.11 0.39
C GLN A 72 8.35 -12.69 0.05
N TYR A 73 7.97 -11.67 0.84
CA TYR A 73 8.50 -10.31 0.66
C TYR A 73 10.02 -10.28 0.81
N ARG A 74 10.59 -10.95 1.81
CA ARG A 74 12.05 -11.02 1.98
C ARG A 74 12.75 -11.68 0.79
N ALA A 75 12.21 -12.77 0.26
CA ALA A 75 12.75 -13.46 -0.91
C ALA A 75 12.72 -12.54 -2.14
N MET A 76 11.57 -11.92 -2.42
CA MET A 76 11.38 -10.99 -3.53
C MET A 76 12.34 -9.78 -3.43
N LEU A 77 12.46 -9.17 -2.25
CA LEU A 77 13.38 -8.04 -2.05
C LEU A 77 14.84 -8.42 -2.28
N LYS A 78 15.24 -9.64 -1.94
CA LYS A 78 16.60 -10.16 -2.21
C LYS A 78 16.87 -10.37 -3.70
N GLU A 79 15.85 -10.76 -4.46
CA GLU A 79 15.92 -11.00 -5.89
C GLU A 79 15.89 -9.69 -6.68
N VAL A 80 14.86 -8.86 -6.48
CA VAL A 80 14.64 -7.60 -7.20
C VAL A 80 15.68 -6.54 -6.84
N LYS A 81 16.12 -6.50 -5.58
CA LYS A 81 17.06 -5.50 -5.03
C LYS A 81 16.64 -4.06 -5.37
N PRO A 82 15.43 -3.63 -4.95
CA PRO A 82 14.94 -2.29 -5.26
C PRO A 82 15.72 -1.21 -4.49
N ASP A 83 15.87 -0.04 -5.10
CA ASP A 83 16.42 1.17 -4.45
C ASP A 83 15.40 1.81 -3.51
N LEU A 84 14.10 1.61 -3.79
CA LEU A 84 12.97 2.12 -2.98
C LEU A 84 11.80 1.15 -3.05
N VAL A 85 11.09 1.00 -1.94
CA VAL A 85 9.83 0.24 -1.89
C VAL A 85 8.69 1.15 -1.46
N LEU A 86 7.57 1.08 -2.17
CA LEU A 86 6.30 1.71 -1.80
C LEU A 86 5.34 0.61 -1.33
N THR A 87 4.72 0.79 -0.18
CA THR A 87 3.76 -0.18 0.35
C THR A 87 2.38 0.43 0.50
N TYR A 88 1.35 -0.33 0.13
CA TYR A 88 -0.05 0.08 0.20
C TYR A 88 -0.86 -0.96 0.95
N THR A 89 -1.80 -0.51 1.79
CA THR A 89 -2.68 -1.34 2.59
C THR A 89 -2.00 -2.04 3.79
N ILE A 90 -2.80 -2.55 4.73
CA ILE A 90 -2.34 -2.94 6.07
C ILE A 90 -1.23 -4.01 6.04
N LYS A 91 -1.45 -5.15 5.38
CA LYS A 91 -0.47 -6.26 5.41
C LYS A 91 0.83 -5.95 4.67
N PRO A 92 0.82 -5.38 3.44
CA PRO A 92 2.04 -4.88 2.81
C PRO A 92 2.75 -3.81 3.62
N ASN A 93 2.02 -2.89 4.26
CA ASN A 93 2.61 -1.87 5.13
C ASN A 93 3.34 -2.48 6.33
N ILE A 94 2.75 -3.49 6.97
CA ILE A 94 3.35 -4.17 8.12
C ILE A 94 4.46 -5.12 7.65
N TYR A 95 4.13 -6.15 6.89
CA TYR A 95 5.09 -7.23 6.57
C TYR A 95 6.11 -6.83 5.51
N GLY A 96 5.70 -6.03 4.52
CA GLY A 96 6.61 -5.43 3.55
C GLY A 96 7.53 -4.41 4.20
N GLY A 97 7.00 -3.52 5.04
CA GLY A 97 7.78 -2.55 5.80
C GLY A 97 8.82 -3.21 6.72
N LEU A 98 8.43 -4.26 7.47
CA LEU A 98 9.35 -5.04 8.28
C LEU A 98 10.44 -5.73 7.44
N ALA A 99 10.07 -6.30 6.28
CA ALA A 99 11.01 -6.95 5.38
C ALA A 99 12.04 -5.95 4.84
N CYS A 100 11.58 -4.76 4.41
CA CYS A 100 12.45 -3.67 3.95
C CYS A 100 13.39 -3.19 5.05
N ARG A 101 12.87 -2.97 6.27
CA ARG A 101 13.68 -2.57 7.42
C ARG A 101 14.80 -3.56 7.71
N MET A 102 14.49 -4.86 7.73
CA MET A 102 15.48 -5.91 7.96
C MET A 102 16.50 -6.05 6.83
N ALA A 103 16.09 -5.75 5.60
CA ALA A 103 16.98 -5.75 4.43
C ALA A 103 17.74 -4.43 4.24
N HIS A 104 17.53 -3.43 5.11
CA HIS A 104 18.08 -2.06 5.01
C HIS A 104 17.73 -1.37 3.68
N ILE A 105 16.60 -1.72 3.05
CA ILE A 105 16.10 -1.12 1.83
C ILE A 105 15.23 0.09 2.19
N PRO A 106 15.44 1.27 1.59
CA PRO A 106 14.58 2.42 1.76
C PRO A 106 13.13 2.11 1.36
N TYR A 107 12.17 2.55 2.16
CA TYR A 107 10.75 2.36 1.86
C TYR A 107 9.89 3.50 2.38
N ALA A 108 8.74 3.68 1.74
CA ALA A 108 7.69 4.58 2.15
C ALA A 108 6.36 3.80 2.26
N VAL A 109 5.56 4.17 3.24
CA VAL A 109 4.30 3.51 3.58
C VAL A 109 3.14 4.43 3.22
N ASN A 110 2.12 3.91 2.53
CA ASN A 110 0.90 4.65 2.25
C ASN A 110 -0.28 4.03 3.03
N ILE A 111 -0.86 4.82 3.92
CA ILE A 111 -2.04 4.46 4.71
C ILE A 111 -3.28 4.92 3.95
N THR A 112 -3.85 4.04 3.14
CA THR A 112 -5.06 4.27 2.34
C THR A 112 -6.34 4.24 3.18
N GLY A 113 -6.26 3.70 4.40
CA GLY A 113 -7.32 3.58 5.38
C GLY A 113 -6.82 2.84 6.60
N LEU A 114 -7.48 3.03 7.74
CA LEU A 114 -7.07 2.37 9.00
C LEU A 114 -7.58 0.93 9.09
N GLY A 115 -8.69 0.65 8.40
CA GLY A 115 -9.36 -0.65 8.44
C GLY A 115 -10.13 -0.90 9.74
N SER A 116 -11.10 -1.79 9.65
CA SER A 116 -12.00 -2.11 10.76
C SER A 116 -11.30 -2.57 12.04
N ALA A 117 -10.12 -3.17 11.93
CA ALA A 117 -9.33 -3.60 13.07
C ALA A 117 -8.88 -2.44 13.96
N ILE A 118 -8.57 -1.28 13.38
CA ILE A 118 -8.17 -0.07 14.12
C ILE A 118 -9.41 0.73 14.52
N GLU A 119 -10.39 0.85 13.63
CA GLU A 119 -11.61 1.62 13.85
C GLU A 119 -12.50 1.05 14.96
N ASN A 120 -12.72 -0.26 14.98
CA ASN A 120 -13.55 -0.93 15.97
C ASN A 120 -12.89 -1.06 17.36
N GLY A 121 -11.60 -0.79 17.47
CA GLY A 121 -10.91 -0.80 18.77
C GLY A 121 -10.63 -2.20 19.32
N GLY A 122 -10.53 -2.27 20.67
CA GLY A 122 -10.31 -3.53 21.39
C GLY A 122 -8.88 -4.09 21.31
N TRP A 123 -8.73 -5.39 21.62
CA TRP A 123 -7.44 -6.08 21.61
C TRP A 123 -6.82 -6.16 20.21
N LEU A 124 -7.67 -6.28 19.19
CA LEU A 124 -7.25 -6.36 17.80
C LEU A 124 -6.53 -5.09 17.36
N LYS A 125 -7.06 -3.91 17.73
CA LYS A 125 -6.39 -2.62 17.50
C LYS A 125 -5.00 -2.62 18.14
N LYS A 126 -4.88 -3.03 19.40
CA LYS A 126 -3.59 -3.06 20.10
C LYS A 126 -2.59 -3.98 19.40
N PHE A 127 -3.04 -5.14 18.95
CA PHE A 127 -2.21 -6.10 18.21
C PHE A 127 -1.72 -5.52 16.87
N VAL A 128 -2.62 -4.97 16.07
CA VAL A 128 -2.27 -4.35 14.76
C VAL A 128 -1.32 -3.18 14.96
N LEU A 129 -1.54 -2.32 15.96
CA LEU A 129 -0.65 -1.20 16.26
C LEU A 129 0.74 -1.68 16.73
N ALA A 130 0.81 -2.78 17.48
CA ALA A 130 2.09 -3.38 17.90
C ALA A 130 2.90 -3.88 16.69
N LEU A 131 2.24 -4.38 15.64
CA LEU A 131 2.89 -4.74 14.37
C LEU A 131 3.26 -3.51 13.52
N TYR A 132 2.40 -2.50 13.48
CA TYR A 132 2.67 -1.27 12.75
C TYR A 132 3.88 -0.52 13.30
N LYS A 133 4.01 -0.43 14.61
CA LYS A 133 5.07 0.35 15.26
C LYS A 133 6.47 0.04 14.70
N PRO A 134 6.98 -1.21 14.74
CA PRO A 134 8.30 -1.52 14.19
C PRO A 134 8.35 -1.37 12.65
N ALA A 135 7.23 -1.57 11.93
CA ALA A 135 7.16 -1.41 10.49
C ALA A 135 7.30 0.06 10.06
N LEU A 136 6.67 0.99 10.79
CA LEU A 136 6.71 2.42 10.46
C LEU A 136 8.01 3.10 10.91
N GLN A 137 8.66 2.63 11.97
CA GLN A 137 9.87 3.26 12.54
C GLN A 137 11.02 3.39 11.54
N GLY A 138 11.13 2.50 10.56
CA GLY A 138 12.16 2.53 9.52
C GLY A 138 11.74 3.26 8.23
N ALA A 139 10.47 3.62 8.08
CA ALA A 139 9.96 4.25 6.88
C ALA A 139 10.58 5.64 6.64
N ARG A 140 10.88 5.98 5.39
CA ARG A 140 11.34 7.31 5.00
C ARG A 140 10.22 8.35 5.02
N GLY A 141 8.99 7.92 4.79
CA GLY A 141 7.76 8.69 4.88
C GLY A 141 6.57 7.79 5.14
N VAL A 142 5.57 8.31 5.84
CA VAL A 142 4.27 7.68 6.07
C VAL A 142 3.22 8.61 5.49
N PHE A 143 2.66 8.21 4.37
CA PHE A 143 1.68 8.99 3.62
C PHE A 143 0.27 8.62 4.03
N PHE A 144 -0.60 9.61 4.18
CA PHE A 144 -2.00 9.46 4.52
C PHE A 144 -2.87 10.15 3.47
N GLU A 145 -3.96 9.54 3.07
CA GLU A 145 -4.90 10.10 2.09
C GLU A 145 -5.88 11.13 2.71
N ASN A 146 -5.90 11.23 4.04
CA ASN A 146 -6.67 12.26 4.75
C ASN A 146 -6.08 12.53 6.15
N ALA A 147 -6.39 13.72 6.66
CA ALA A 147 -5.91 14.18 7.97
C ALA A 147 -6.49 13.34 9.13
N GLY A 148 -7.74 12.90 9.04
CA GLY A 148 -8.40 12.12 10.09
C GLY A 148 -7.67 10.79 10.38
N ASN A 149 -7.28 10.08 9.32
CA ASN A 149 -6.49 8.85 9.47
C ASN A 149 -5.10 9.14 10.05
N ARG A 150 -4.44 10.23 9.60
CA ARG A 150 -3.17 10.67 10.14
C ARG A 150 -3.28 10.95 11.64
N ASP A 151 -4.25 11.76 12.05
CA ASP A 151 -4.42 12.17 13.45
C ASP A 151 -4.73 10.97 14.35
N THR A 152 -5.64 10.10 13.89
CA THR A 152 -6.00 8.86 14.60
C THR A 152 -4.78 7.95 14.83
N LEU A 153 -3.96 7.75 13.81
CA LEU A 153 -2.80 6.85 13.92
C LEU A 153 -1.65 7.52 14.68
N ALA A 154 -1.41 8.82 14.45
CA ALA A 154 -0.37 9.58 15.14
C ALA A 154 -0.61 9.65 16.66
N ALA A 155 -1.88 9.80 17.10
CA ALA A 155 -2.27 9.79 18.49
C ALA A 155 -1.89 8.49 19.23
N THR A 156 -1.69 7.39 18.51
CA THR A 156 -1.25 6.11 19.10
C THR A 156 0.27 6.02 19.32
N GLY A 157 1.05 6.98 18.82
CA GLY A 157 2.51 7.00 18.93
C GLY A 157 3.24 5.98 18.07
N VAL A 158 2.58 5.36 17.08
CA VAL A 158 3.22 4.40 16.15
C VAL A 158 3.87 5.10 14.95
N VAL A 159 3.41 6.29 14.60
CA VAL A 159 3.96 7.09 13.50
C VAL A 159 5.20 7.83 13.97
N PRO A 160 6.34 7.72 13.26
CA PRO A 160 7.56 8.47 13.61
C PRO A 160 7.33 9.98 13.44
N LYS A 161 7.76 10.75 14.42
CA LYS A 161 7.63 12.22 14.37
C LYS A 161 8.30 12.82 13.13
N GLY A 162 7.58 13.72 12.44
CA GLY A 162 8.08 14.46 11.28
C GLY A 162 8.22 13.62 10.01
N ARG A 163 7.64 12.43 9.96
CA ARG A 163 7.60 11.58 8.75
C ARG A 163 6.20 11.38 8.21
N ASP A 164 5.20 11.92 8.86
CA ASP A 164 3.81 11.90 8.40
C ASP A 164 3.58 12.96 7.33
N VAL A 165 2.99 12.57 6.22
CA VAL A 165 2.63 13.45 5.11
C VAL A 165 1.17 13.20 4.76
N VAL A 166 0.37 14.25 4.71
CA VAL A 166 -1.03 14.16 4.27
C VAL A 166 -1.09 14.53 2.78
N LEU A 167 -1.64 13.61 1.99
CA LEU A 167 -1.93 13.80 0.57
C LEU A 167 -3.36 14.33 0.42
N SER A 168 -3.66 14.94 -0.72
CA SER A 168 -5.02 15.35 -1.09
C SER A 168 -5.90 14.19 -1.59
N GLY A 169 -5.71 13.00 -1.05
CA GLY A 169 -6.36 11.76 -1.47
C GLY A 169 -5.56 10.99 -2.53
N ALA A 170 -6.21 9.99 -3.13
CA ALA A 170 -5.61 9.18 -4.20
C ALA A 170 -5.49 9.92 -5.53
N GLY A 171 -6.31 10.95 -5.72
CA GLY A 171 -6.52 11.62 -7.00
C GLY A 171 -7.45 10.84 -7.91
N VAL A 172 -7.98 11.53 -8.89
CA VAL A 172 -8.82 10.97 -9.97
C VAL A 172 -8.45 11.65 -11.28
N ASN A 173 -8.25 10.87 -12.33
CA ASN A 173 -8.07 11.43 -13.67
C ASN A 173 -9.44 11.80 -14.24
N LEU A 174 -9.67 13.10 -14.47
CA LEU A 174 -10.96 13.61 -14.97
C LEU A 174 -11.26 13.18 -16.42
N GLU A 175 -10.26 12.76 -17.18
CA GLU A 175 -10.47 12.18 -18.53
C GLU A 175 -11.13 10.79 -18.43
N ASP A 176 -10.80 10.01 -17.41
CA ASP A 176 -11.40 8.70 -17.15
C ASP A 176 -12.80 8.81 -16.52
N TYR A 177 -13.07 9.91 -15.81
CA TYR A 177 -14.30 10.17 -15.06
C TYR A 177 -14.92 11.51 -15.50
N PRO A 178 -15.42 11.64 -16.74
CA PRO A 178 -16.05 12.87 -17.20
C PRO A 178 -17.31 13.16 -16.39
N TYR A 179 -17.58 14.46 -16.18
CA TYR A 179 -18.79 14.87 -15.51
C TYR A 179 -20.04 14.32 -16.24
N GLN A 180 -20.89 13.65 -15.49
CA GLN A 180 -22.21 13.25 -15.96
C GLN A 180 -23.27 13.93 -15.09
N PRO A 181 -24.27 14.63 -15.66
CA PRO A 181 -25.34 15.23 -14.90
C PRO A 181 -26.11 14.12 -14.16
N TYR A 182 -26.44 14.39 -12.91
CA TYR A 182 -27.23 13.47 -12.11
C TYR A 182 -28.63 13.31 -12.72
N SER A 183 -29.07 12.08 -12.98
CA SER A 183 -30.43 11.82 -13.43
C SER A 183 -31.40 12.21 -12.30
N GLN A 184 -32.32 13.13 -12.61
CA GLN A 184 -33.39 13.53 -11.68
C GLN A 184 -34.59 12.57 -11.70
N GLU A 185 -34.56 11.55 -12.56
CA GLU A 185 -35.65 10.59 -12.73
C GLU A 185 -35.26 9.25 -12.09
N GLY A 186 -36.08 8.79 -11.17
CA GLY A 186 -35.99 7.49 -10.53
C GLY A 186 -35.70 7.51 -9.03
N PRO A 187 -35.92 6.41 -8.32
CA PRO A 187 -35.60 6.33 -6.90
C PRO A 187 -34.09 6.42 -6.68
N VAL A 188 -33.69 7.21 -5.68
CA VAL A 188 -32.30 7.26 -5.19
C VAL A 188 -31.92 5.86 -4.73
N ARG A 189 -30.91 5.25 -5.36
CA ARG A 189 -30.37 3.94 -5.00
C ARG A 189 -29.13 4.09 -4.16
#